data_ecc3bdcb8486b30c4cb4894564463398
#
_entry.id   ecc3bdcb8486b30c4cb4894564463398
#
_cell.length_a   1.000
_cell.length_b   1.000
_cell.length_c   1.000
_cell.angle_alpha   90.00
_cell.angle_beta   90.00
_cell.angle_gamma   90.00
#
_symmetry.space_group_name_H-M   'P 1'
#
loop_
_entity.id
_entity.type
_entity.pdbx_description
1 polymer ?
#
loop_
_entity_poly.entity_id
_entity_poly.type
_entity_poly.pdbx_seq_one_letter_code
_entity_poly.pdbx_strand_id
1 'polypeptide(L)'
;MTTPFAQTRIDLRQIILALETAVDLVGMNDPHHGKRVGYIASQIGHRLGLDEPTLQFLFELGLLHDCGVSSAQMHSQLVNHFDWEDAHIHCEIGYQLLRDFEPLARFATPILYHHTPWRELKRLDGVDAEEARMANLIFLADRVDVSASAHYGNDILLARSEIVRAIQGHSGNYFAPAMVEALLDIEKSEAFWISLEDRHITRYTWDMGRFESKRLLSIPQLRQLSLILAYIVDQKSPFTALHSARVGCLARFLAARRGLSEEQCEKIEIAGFLHDIGKLRMPDAILEKPGPLPPAERAIMRPHSYET
;
A
#
# COMPACT_ATOMS: atom_id res chain seq x y z
N MET A 1 1.60 41.77 -3.38
CA MET A 1 1.60 40.77 -4.45
C MET A 1 2.06 39.47 -3.83
N THR A 2 1.14 38.57 -3.52
CA THR A 2 1.45 37.24 -3.00
C THR A 2 2.08 36.43 -4.13
N THR A 3 3.36 36.09 -4.01
CA THR A 3 4.00 35.10 -4.88
C THR A 3 3.13 33.83 -4.92
N PRO A 4 2.79 33.30 -6.09
CA PRO A 4 2.05 32.04 -6.13
C PRO A 4 2.87 30.99 -5.40
N PHE A 5 2.26 30.30 -4.44
CA PHE A 5 2.87 29.19 -3.71
C PHE A 5 3.60 28.29 -4.70
N ALA A 6 4.85 27.97 -4.42
CA ALA A 6 5.62 27.07 -5.26
C ALA A 6 4.88 25.73 -5.37
N GLN A 7 4.37 25.45 -6.55
CA GLN A 7 3.75 24.16 -6.86
C GLN A 7 4.84 23.21 -7.33
N THR A 8 4.93 22.06 -6.74
CA THR A 8 5.86 21.01 -7.17
C THR A 8 5.13 20.04 -8.08
N ARG A 9 5.71 19.80 -9.24
CA ARG A 9 5.19 18.84 -10.22
C ARG A 9 5.56 17.42 -9.77
N ILE A 10 4.58 16.62 -9.43
CA ILE A 10 4.78 15.24 -8.98
C ILE A 10 3.91 14.32 -9.83
N ASP A 11 4.43 13.16 -10.14
CA ASP A 11 3.65 12.07 -10.72
C ASP A 11 2.97 11.30 -9.57
N LEU A 12 1.64 11.33 -9.53
CA LEU A 12 0.85 10.67 -8.47
C LEU A 12 1.13 9.17 -8.40
N ARG A 13 1.40 8.53 -9.53
CA ARG A 13 1.75 7.11 -9.60
C ARG A 13 3.07 6.81 -8.92
N GLN A 14 4.09 7.68 -9.07
CA GLN A 14 5.34 7.53 -8.35
C GLN A 14 5.14 7.62 -6.83
N ILE A 15 4.19 8.43 -6.38
CA ILE A 15 3.79 8.49 -4.97
C ILE A 15 3.17 7.16 -4.54
N ILE A 16 2.24 6.62 -5.32
CA ILE A 16 1.58 5.34 -5.01
C ILE A 16 2.61 4.21 -4.94
N LEU A 17 3.53 4.15 -5.89
CA LEU A 17 4.62 3.16 -5.89
C LEU A 17 5.59 3.36 -4.71
N ALA A 18 5.86 4.60 -4.30
CA ALA A 18 6.69 4.86 -3.13
C ALA A 18 5.99 4.43 -1.83
N LEU A 19 4.67 4.67 -1.72
CA LEU A 19 3.86 4.21 -0.59
C LEU A 19 3.82 2.68 -0.52
N GLU A 20 3.55 2.01 -1.64
CA GLU A 20 3.56 0.55 -1.74
C GLU A 20 4.93 -0.02 -1.34
N THR A 21 6.01 0.53 -1.88
CA THR A 21 7.37 0.09 -1.52
C THR A 21 7.66 0.30 -0.03
N ALA A 22 7.16 1.40 0.56
CA ALA A 22 7.30 1.64 1.99
C ALA A 22 6.56 0.60 2.83
N VAL A 23 5.34 0.23 2.43
CA VAL A 23 4.52 -0.80 3.09
C VAL A 23 5.16 -2.19 2.95
N ASP A 24 5.62 -2.56 1.76
CA ASP A 24 6.37 -3.81 1.53
C ASP A 24 7.57 -3.94 2.48
N LEU A 25 8.29 -2.84 2.72
CA LEU A 25 9.44 -2.82 3.63
C LEU A 25 9.06 -2.91 5.12
N VAL A 26 7.83 -2.61 5.50
CA VAL A 26 7.31 -2.85 6.86
C VAL A 26 6.99 -4.33 7.07
N GLY A 27 6.41 -4.99 6.08
CA GLY A 27 5.96 -6.40 6.17
C GLY A 27 7.03 -7.47 5.92
N MET A 28 8.03 -7.20 5.12
CA MET A 28 9.31 -7.88 4.89
C MET A 28 9.35 -9.31 4.36
N ASN A 29 8.25 -10.05 4.18
CA ASN A 29 8.35 -11.46 3.76
C ASN A 29 7.88 -11.74 2.34
N ASP A 30 7.17 -10.82 1.70
CA ASP A 30 6.65 -11.01 0.35
C ASP A 30 6.71 -9.69 -0.46
N PRO A 31 7.87 -9.34 -1.00
CA PRO A 31 8.00 -8.15 -1.84
C PRO A 31 7.08 -8.28 -3.06
N HIS A 32 6.46 -7.15 -3.44
CA HIS A 32 5.55 -7.07 -4.59
C HIS A 32 4.12 -7.58 -4.38
N HIS A 33 3.69 -7.88 -3.14
CA HIS A 33 2.32 -8.27 -2.83
C HIS A 33 1.29 -7.29 -3.44
N GLY A 34 1.39 -6.01 -3.13
CA GLY A 34 0.48 -4.98 -3.67
C GLY A 34 0.45 -4.92 -5.19
N LYS A 35 1.60 -5.15 -5.86
CA LYS A 35 1.68 -5.20 -7.34
C LYS A 35 0.91 -6.39 -7.90
N ARG A 36 1.05 -7.58 -7.27
CA ARG A 36 0.34 -8.80 -7.70
C ARG A 36 -1.15 -8.68 -7.45
N VAL A 37 -1.57 -8.15 -6.30
CA VAL A 37 -2.98 -7.84 -6.01
C VAL A 37 -3.56 -6.90 -7.06
N GLY A 38 -2.85 -5.81 -7.39
CA GLY A 38 -3.26 -4.89 -8.45
C GLY A 38 -3.36 -5.55 -9.82
N TYR A 39 -2.39 -6.41 -10.17
CA TYR A 39 -2.42 -7.18 -11.42
C TYR A 39 -3.63 -8.12 -11.47
N ILE A 40 -3.84 -8.96 -10.45
CA ILE A 40 -4.96 -9.90 -10.38
C ILE A 40 -6.29 -9.16 -10.51
N ALA A 41 -6.47 -8.07 -9.73
CA ALA A 41 -7.67 -7.25 -9.78
C ALA A 41 -7.91 -6.66 -11.18
N SER A 42 -6.87 -6.15 -11.84
CA SER A 42 -6.96 -5.61 -13.20
C SER A 42 -7.33 -6.70 -14.22
N GLN A 43 -6.76 -7.91 -14.11
CA GLN A 43 -7.09 -9.02 -15.03
C GLN A 43 -8.54 -9.50 -14.86
N ILE A 44 -9.02 -9.63 -13.62
CA ILE A 44 -10.43 -9.93 -13.33
C ILE A 44 -11.33 -8.80 -13.86
N GLY A 45 -10.97 -7.55 -13.59
CA GLY A 45 -11.69 -6.37 -14.09
C GLY A 45 -11.79 -6.34 -15.62
N HIS A 46 -10.68 -6.60 -16.32
CA HIS A 46 -10.66 -6.72 -17.77
C HIS A 46 -11.61 -7.82 -18.27
N ARG A 47 -11.62 -8.98 -17.61
CA ARG A 47 -12.53 -10.09 -17.95
C ARG A 47 -14.00 -9.73 -17.71
N LEU A 48 -14.29 -8.86 -16.73
CA LEU A 48 -15.61 -8.30 -16.45
C LEU A 48 -16.02 -7.20 -17.44
N GLY A 49 -15.13 -6.77 -18.36
CA GLY A 49 -15.39 -5.74 -19.34
C GLY A 49 -15.29 -4.31 -18.79
N LEU A 50 -14.57 -4.10 -17.70
CA LEU A 50 -14.32 -2.76 -17.15
C LEU A 50 -13.42 -1.95 -18.10
N ASP A 51 -13.61 -0.63 -18.13
CA ASP A 51 -12.84 0.28 -18.98
C ASP A 51 -11.42 0.53 -18.44
N GLU A 52 -10.53 1.02 -19.31
CA GLU A 52 -9.12 1.25 -19.00
C GLU A 52 -8.89 2.15 -17.76
N PRO A 53 -9.63 3.28 -17.56
CA PRO A 53 -9.52 4.07 -16.35
C PRO A 53 -9.83 3.29 -15.08
N THR A 54 -10.83 2.42 -15.10
CA THR A 54 -11.22 1.56 -13.97
C THR A 54 -10.18 0.46 -13.72
N LEU A 55 -9.61 -0.13 -14.78
CA LEU A 55 -8.51 -1.10 -14.64
C LEU A 55 -7.27 -0.46 -14.01
N GLN A 56 -6.95 0.75 -14.41
CA GLN A 56 -5.87 1.53 -13.81
C GLN A 56 -6.15 1.83 -12.33
N PHE A 57 -7.38 2.23 -12.00
CA PHE A 57 -7.80 2.45 -10.61
C PHE A 57 -7.66 1.19 -9.77
N LEU A 58 -8.08 0.03 -10.27
CA LEU A 58 -7.94 -1.26 -9.58
C LEU A 58 -6.47 -1.61 -9.34
N PHE A 59 -5.60 -1.38 -10.32
CA PHE A 59 -4.17 -1.61 -10.15
C PHE A 59 -3.59 -0.73 -9.04
N GLU A 60 -3.88 0.58 -9.07
CA GLU A 60 -3.44 1.54 -8.05
C GLU A 60 -4.05 1.23 -6.67
N LEU A 61 -5.30 0.77 -6.60
CA LEU A 61 -5.95 0.35 -5.38
C LEU A 61 -5.27 -0.89 -4.77
N GLY A 62 -4.89 -1.86 -5.61
CA GLY A 62 -4.11 -3.02 -5.17
C GLY A 62 -2.74 -2.64 -4.60
N LEU A 63 -2.07 -1.63 -5.17
CA LEU A 63 -0.81 -1.11 -4.63
C LEU A 63 -0.98 -0.48 -3.24
N LEU A 64 -2.15 0.08 -2.94
CA LEU A 64 -2.40 0.86 -1.72
C LEU A 64 -3.20 0.11 -0.66
N HIS A 65 -3.80 -1.05 -0.96
CA HIS A 65 -4.81 -1.67 -0.09
C HIS A 65 -4.33 -1.89 1.35
N ASP A 66 -3.05 -2.24 1.51
CA ASP A 66 -2.40 -2.50 2.79
C ASP A 66 -1.66 -1.30 3.39
N CYS A 67 -1.90 -0.06 2.90
CA CYS A 67 -1.20 1.14 3.39
C CYS A 67 -1.42 1.41 4.89
N GLY A 68 -2.39 0.76 5.52
CA GLY A 68 -2.66 0.83 6.96
C GLY A 68 -2.01 -0.27 7.80
N VAL A 69 -1.26 -1.19 7.19
CA VAL A 69 -0.52 -2.22 7.95
C VAL A 69 0.50 -1.55 8.86
N SER A 70 0.41 -1.82 10.16
CA SER A 70 1.14 -1.09 11.20
C SER A 70 2.24 -1.90 11.87
N SER A 71 2.45 -3.18 11.49
CA SER A 71 3.54 -4.00 12.04
C SER A 71 3.78 -5.26 11.20
N ALA A 72 5.00 -5.80 11.28
CA ALA A 72 5.33 -7.11 10.70
C ALA A 72 4.46 -8.24 11.28
N GLN A 73 4.05 -8.14 12.55
CA GLN A 73 3.15 -9.11 13.17
C GLN A 73 1.76 -9.07 12.54
N MET A 74 1.18 -7.88 12.33
CA MET A 74 -0.11 -7.71 11.65
C MET A 74 -0.06 -8.27 10.24
N HIS A 75 0.97 -7.92 9.47
CA HIS A 75 1.19 -8.45 8.13
C HIS A 75 1.27 -9.99 8.12
N SER A 76 2.02 -10.58 9.07
CA SER A 76 2.13 -12.05 9.19
C SER A 76 0.76 -12.71 9.46
N GLN A 77 -0.12 -12.09 10.25
CA GLN A 77 -1.46 -12.62 10.49
C GLN A 77 -2.34 -12.56 9.23
N LEU A 78 -2.28 -11.46 8.46
CA LEU A 78 -3.02 -11.28 7.21
C LEU A 78 -2.63 -12.32 6.14
N VAL A 79 -1.34 -12.66 6.06
CA VAL A 79 -0.83 -13.63 5.08
C VAL A 79 -1.10 -15.09 5.52
N ASN A 80 -1.10 -15.39 6.82
CA ASN A 80 -1.25 -16.77 7.29
C ASN A 80 -2.70 -17.20 7.56
N HIS A 81 -3.66 -16.28 7.60
CA HIS A 81 -5.05 -16.58 7.91
C HIS A 81 -5.97 -16.07 6.80
N PHE A 82 -6.80 -16.95 6.25
CA PHE A 82 -7.77 -16.58 5.21
C PHE A 82 -8.80 -15.57 5.72
N ASP A 83 -9.20 -15.69 6.98
CA ASP A 83 -10.11 -14.79 7.68
C ASP A 83 -9.54 -14.52 9.07
N TRP A 84 -9.12 -13.27 9.31
CA TRP A 84 -8.59 -12.83 10.59
C TRP A 84 -9.50 -11.74 11.17
N GLU A 85 -10.00 -11.96 12.39
CA GLU A 85 -10.98 -11.06 13.03
C GLU A 85 -10.51 -9.60 13.12
N ASP A 86 -9.20 -9.37 13.31
CA ASP A 86 -8.65 -8.02 13.43
C ASP A 86 -8.20 -7.41 12.08
N ALA A 87 -8.49 -8.05 10.95
CA ALA A 87 -8.12 -7.54 9.62
C ALA A 87 -8.68 -6.13 9.35
N HIS A 88 -9.84 -5.80 9.94
CA HIS A 88 -10.45 -4.47 9.79
C HIS A 88 -9.60 -3.32 10.35
N ILE A 89 -8.66 -3.57 11.28
CA ILE A 89 -7.85 -2.52 11.92
C ILE A 89 -6.99 -1.79 10.88
N HIS A 90 -6.27 -2.53 10.01
CA HIS A 90 -5.46 -1.88 8.98
C HIS A 90 -6.32 -1.21 7.90
N CYS A 91 -7.52 -1.74 7.61
CA CYS A 91 -8.47 -1.11 6.71
C CYS A 91 -8.89 0.28 7.23
N GLU A 92 -9.22 0.38 8.53
CA GLU A 92 -9.56 1.66 9.17
C GLU A 92 -8.38 2.63 9.17
N ILE A 93 -7.18 2.17 9.47
CA ILE A 93 -5.96 2.98 9.43
C ILE A 93 -5.73 3.49 8.00
N GLY A 94 -5.77 2.63 6.99
CA GLY A 94 -5.60 2.99 5.58
C GLY A 94 -6.63 4.03 5.13
N TYR A 95 -7.89 3.85 5.52
CA TYR A 95 -8.95 4.84 5.29
C TYR A 95 -8.60 6.20 5.91
N GLN A 96 -8.20 6.24 7.18
CA GLN A 96 -7.85 7.48 7.88
C GLN A 96 -6.64 8.19 7.25
N LEU A 97 -5.67 7.44 6.75
CA LEU A 97 -4.50 8.00 6.08
C LEU A 97 -4.84 8.69 4.76
N LEU A 98 -5.79 8.15 4.00
CA LEU A 98 -6.03 8.59 2.62
C LEU A 98 -7.24 9.50 2.46
N ARG A 99 -8.30 9.40 3.28
CA ARG A 99 -9.58 10.08 3.08
C ARG A 99 -9.49 11.61 2.96
N ASP A 100 -8.55 12.21 3.70
CA ASP A 100 -8.38 13.67 3.74
C ASP A 100 -7.27 14.16 2.79
N PHE A 101 -6.58 13.25 2.09
CA PHE A 101 -5.60 13.58 1.07
C PHE A 101 -6.23 13.52 -0.32
N GLU A 102 -6.73 14.66 -0.82
CA GLU A 102 -7.50 14.75 -2.06
C GLU A 102 -6.95 13.91 -3.22
N PRO A 103 -5.63 13.87 -3.51
CA PRO A 103 -5.11 13.07 -4.61
C PRO A 103 -5.36 11.55 -4.49
N LEU A 104 -5.50 11.02 -3.26
CA LEU A 104 -5.70 9.60 -2.98
C LEU A 104 -7.03 9.29 -2.28
N ALA A 105 -7.86 10.30 -1.97
CA ALA A 105 -9.11 10.13 -1.23
C ALA A 105 -10.08 9.14 -1.88
N ARG A 106 -10.05 9.01 -3.21
CA ARG A 106 -10.88 8.06 -3.97
C ARG A 106 -10.62 6.58 -3.62
N PHE A 107 -9.46 6.27 -3.05
CA PHE A 107 -9.11 4.91 -2.65
C PHE A 107 -9.57 4.56 -1.23
N ALA A 108 -9.92 5.57 -0.42
CA ALA A 108 -10.16 5.40 1.00
C ALA A 108 -11.34 4.44 1.30
N THR A 109 -12.51 4.66 0.69
CA THR A 109 -13.69 3.80 0.93
C THR A 109 -13.44 2.35 0.50
N PRO A 110 -12.93 2.05 -0.71
CA PRO A 110 -12.59 0.68 -1.07
C PRO A 110 -11.56 0.03 -0.11
N ILE A 111 -10.57 0.79 0.39
CA ILE A 111 -9.61 0.30 1.38
C ILE A 111 -10.29 0.00 2.72
N LEU A 112 -11.24 0.82 3.17
CA LEU A 112 -11.97 0.57 4.41
C LEU A 112 -12.67 -0.79 4.40
N TYR A 113 -13.17 -1.21 3.26
CA TYR A 113 -14.04 -2.39 3.15
C TYR A 113 -13.41 -3.60 2.45
N HIS A 114 -12.12 -3.57 2.11
CA HIS A 114 -11.53 -4.63 1.29
C HIS A 114 -11.42 -6.00 1.99
N HIS A 115 -11.61 -6.09 3.29
CA HIS A 115 -11.76 -7.37 4.02
C HIS A 115 -13.20 -7.67 4.44
N THR A 116 -14.17 -6.85 4.00
CA THR A 116 -15.58 -7.10 4.32
C THR A 116 -16.15 -8.16 3.37
N PRO A 117 -16.72 -9.27 3.88
CA PRO A 117 -17.34 -10.29 3.06
C PRO A 117 -18.47 -9.75 2.17
N TRP A 118 -18.56 -10.25 0.94
CA TRP A 118 -19.58 -9.82 -0.03
C TRP A 118 -21.01 -9.90 0.52
N ARG A 119 -21.33 -10.94 1.31
CA ARG A 119 -22.67 -11.11 1.93
C ARG A 119 -23.06 -9.93 2.82
N GLU A 120 -22.07 -9.28 3.44
CA GLU A 120 -22.24 -8.12 4.32
C GLU A 120 -22.16 -6.84 3.51
N LEU A 121 -21.11 -6.70 2.70
CA LEU A 121 -20.81 -5.49 1.93
C LEU A 121 -21.98 -5.05 1.03
N LYS A 122 -22.68 -5.98 0.38
CA LYS A 122 -23.87 -5.69 -0.47
C LYS A 122 -25.09 -5.19 0.30
N ARG A 123 -25.03 -5.17 1.64
CA ARG A 123 -26.13 -4.75 2.53
C ARG A 123 -25.79 -3.49 3.33
N LEU A 124 -24.56 -3.00 3.22
CA LEU A 124 -24.13 -1.82 3.94
C LEU A 124 -24.84 -0.58 3.36
N ASP A 125 -25.55 0.13 4.25
CA ASP A 125 -26.11 1.42 3.91
C ASP A 125 -25.01 2.49 3.82
N GLY A 126 -25.11 3.37 2.81
CA GLY A 126 -24.18 4.49 2.66
C GLY A 126 -22.87 4.20 1.93
N VAL A 127 -22.65 2.97 1.47
CA VAL A 127 -21.52 2.59 0.59
C VAL A 127 -22.03 2.56 -0.84
N ASP A 128 -21.31 3.23 -1.75
CA ASP A 128 -21.64 3.17 -3.17
C ASP A 128 -21.43 1.74 -3.72
N ALA A 129 -22.34 1.31 -4.60
CA ALA A 129 -22.29 -0.06 -5.14
C ALA A 129 -21.02 -0.35 -5.97
N GLU A 130 -20.42 0.68 -6.57
CA GLU A 130 -19.16 0.54 -7.30
C GLU A 130 -17.99 0.45 -6.34
N GLU A 131 -17.92 1.31 -5.32
CA GLU A 131 -16.91 1.21 -4.25
C GLU A 131 -16.96 -0.14 -3.56
N ALA A 132 -18.15 -0.67 -3.25
CA ALA A 132 -18.34 -2.01 -2.69
C ALA A 132 -17.80 -3.11 -3.62
N ARG A 133 -18.04 -2.99 -4.93
CA ARG A 133 -17.48 -3.93 -5.91
C ARG A 133 -15.96 -3.83 -5.98
N MET A 134 -15.38 -2.62 -6.00
CA MET A 134 -13.94 -2.43 -6.03
C MET A 134 -13.28 -3.02 -4.79
N ALA A 135 -13.83 -2.76 -3.59
CA ALA A 135 -13.37 -3.34 -2.33
C ALA A 135 -13.38 -4.89 -2.38
N ASN A 136 -14.48 -5.49 -2.83
CA ASN A 136 -14.59 -6.94 -2.88
C ASN A 136 -13.68 -7.57 -3.95
N LEU A 137 -13.42 -6.86 -5.06
CA LEU A 137 -12.49 -7.32 -6.07
C LEU A 137 -11.04 -7.32 -5.56
N ILE A 138 -10.66 -6.32 -4.77
CA ILE A 138 -9.36 -6.30 -4.08
C ILE A 138 -9.28 -7.45 -3.07
N PHE A 139 -10.33 -7.69 -2.29
CA PHE A 139 -10.37 -8.82 -1.35
C PHE A 139 -10.15 -10.17 -2.05
N LEU A 140 -10.83 -10.37 -3.17
CA LEU A 140 -10.62 -11.58 -3.99
C LEU A 140 -9.17 -11.68 -4.49
N ALA A 141 -8.64 -10.60 -5.04
CA ALA A 141 -7.29 -10.57 -5.59
C ALA A 141 -6.22 -10.81 -4.53
N ASP A 142 -6.37 -10.20 -3.37
CA ASP A 142 -5.51 -10.39 -2.22
C ASP A 142 -5.51 -11.86 -1.75
N ARG A 143 -6.68 -12.49 -1.58
CA ARG A 143 -6.76 -13.91 -1.18
C ARG A 143 -6.18 -14.85 -2.23
N VAL A 144 -6.26 -14.54 -3.52
CA VAL A 144 -5.59 -15.29 -4.58
C VAL A 144 -4.08 -15.19 -4.43
N ASP A 145 -3.53 -13.99 -4.23
CA ASP A 145 -2.09 -13.76 -4.07
C ASP A 145 -1.54 -14.43 -2.80
N VAL A 146 -2.21 -14.24 -1.67
CA VAL A 146 -1.85 -14.88 -0.39
C VAL A 146 -1.82 -16.41 -0.54
N SER A 147 -2.81 -17.01 -1.21
CA SER A 147 -2.84 -18.45 -1.44
C SER A 147 -1.73 -18.92 -2.40
N ALA A 148 -1.26 -18.05 -3.27
CA ALA A 148 -0.22 -18.35 -4.26
C ALA A 148 1.21 -18.10 -3.74
N SER A 149 1.37 -17.32 -2.66
CA SER A 149 2.66 -16.77 -2.21
C SER A 149 3.73 -17.85 -1.96
N ALA A 150 3.37 -18.99 -1.37
CA ALA A 150 4.29 -20.09 -1.11
C ALA A 150 4.79 -20.82 -2.39
N HIS A 151 4.17 -20.55 -3.54
CA HIS A 151 4.39 -21.26 -4.80
C HIS A 151 5.18 -20.45 -5.83
N TYR A 152 5.40 -19.15 -5.58
CA TYR A 152 6.17 -18.31 -6.50
C TYR A 152 7.63 -18.78 -6.60
N GLY A 153 8.15 -18.78 -7.82
CA GLY A 153 9.49 -19.28 -8.12
C GLY A 153 9.65 -20.80 -8.08
N ASN A 154 8.57 -21.56 -7.81
CA ASN A 154 8.59 -23.01 -7.64
C ASN A 154 7.55 -23.70 -8.54
N ASP A 155 6.34 -23.88 -8.04
CA ASP A 155 5.35 -24.81 -8.56
C ASP A 155 3.95 -24.18 -8.74
N ILE A 156 3.88 -22.87 -8.96
CA ILE A 156 2.61 -22.11 -9.08
C ILE A 156 1.63 -22.74 -10.05
N LEU A 157 2.09 -23.29 -11.19
CA LEU A 157 1.23 -23.94 -12.18
C LEU A 157 0.64 -25.26 -11.66
N LEU A 158 1.29 -25.94 -10.73
CA LEU A 158 0.75 -27.14 -10.09
C LEU A 158 -0.24 -26.77 -9.00
N ALA A 159 0.01 -25.72 -8.25
CA ALA A 159 -0.83 -25.24 -7.14
C ALA A 159 -2.13 -24.57 -7.60
N ARG A 160 -2.19 -24.03 -8.83
CA ARG A 160 -3.31 -23.22 -9.35
C ARG A 160 -4.68 -23.82 -9.08
N SER A 161 -4.83 -25.12 -9.30
CA SER A 161 -6.13 -25.81 -9.15
C SER A 161 -6.59 -25.88 -7.68
N GLU A 162 -5.67 -25.93 -6.74
CA GLU A 162 -5.96 -25.89 -5.29
C GLU A 162 -6.34 -24.48 -4.85
N ILE A 163 -5.57 -23.49 -5.27
CA ILE A 163 -5.83 -22.06 -5.01
C ILE A 163 -7.24 -21.69 -5.49
N VAL A 164 -7.54 -21.99 -6.76
CA VAL A 164 -8.84 -21.67 -7.37
C VAL A 164 -10.00 -22.39 -6.67
N ARG A 165 -9.82 -23.64 -6.28
CA ARG A 165 -10.85 -24.40 -5.55
C ARG A 165 -11.14 -23.79 -4.19
N ALA A 166 -10.12 -23.33 -3.47
CA ALA A 166 -10.28 -22.64 -2.19
C ALA A 166 -11.12 -21.36 -2.36
N ILE A 167 -10.78 -20.53 -3.34
CA ILE A 167 -11.51 -19.29 -3.65
C ILE A 167 -12.96 -19.59 -4.07
N GLN A 168 -13.18 -20.58 -4.95
CA GLN A 168 -14.50 -20.96 -5.44
C GLN A 168 -15.44 -21.39 -4.31
N GLY A 169 -14.92 -22.07 -3.28
CA GLY A 169 -15.68 -22.47 -2.10
C GLY A 169 -16.29 -21.28 -1.32
N HIS A 170 -15.79 -20.07 -1.53
CA HIS A 170 -16.25 -18.85 -0.89
C HIS A 170 -17.11 -17.93 -1.77
N SER A 171 -17.48 -18.40 -2.99
CA SER A 171 -18.37 -17.67 -3.91
C SER A 171 -19.74 -17.39 -3.28
N GLY A 172 -20.23 -16.17 -3.45
CA GLY A 172 -21.52 -15.70 -2.89
C GLY A 172 -21.48 -15.35 -1.40
N ASN A 173 -20.45 -15.79 -0.67
CA ASN A 173 -20.25 -15.49 0.74
C ASN A 173 -19.20 -14.37 0.91
N TYR A 174 -17.92 -14.69 0.69
CA TYR A 174 -16.81 -13.71 0.77
C TYR A 174 -16.68 -12.90 -0.52
N PHE A 175 -16.90 -13.52 -1.66
CA PHE A 175 -16.67 -12.93 -2.98
C PHE A 175 -17.95 -12.90 -3.83
N ALA A 176 -18.10 -11.85 -4.62
CA ALA A 176 -19.19 -11.72 -5.57
C ALA A 176 -19.08 -12.84 -6.64
N PRO A 177 -20.17 -13.58 -6.93
CA PRO A 177 -20.13 -14.71 -7.86
C PRO A 177 -19.55 -14.35 -9.24
N ALA A 178 -19.93 -13.21 -9.79
CA ALA A 178 -19.43 -12.77 -11.10
C ALA A 178 -17.91 -12.56 -11.13
N MET A 179 -17.29 -12.13 -10.02
CA MET A 179 -15.85 -11.97 -9.91
C MET A 179 -15.13 -13.31 -9.84
N VAL A 180 -15.72 -14.26 -9.11
CA VAL A 180 -15.20 -15.64 -9.04
C VAL A 180 -15.31 -16.31 -10.42
N GLU A 181 -16.40 -16.14 -11.15
CA GLU A 181 -16.56 -16.65 -12.52
C GLU A 181 -15.51 -16.05 -13.46
N ALA A 182 -15.24 -14.75 -13.34
CA ALA A 182 -14.19 -14.10 -14.13
C ALA A 182 -12.80 -14.65 -13.80
N LEU A 183 -12.51 -14.91 -12.52
CA LEU A 183 -11.25 -15.58 -12.11
C LEU A 183 -11.16 -16.98 -12.71
N LEU A 184 -12.25 -17.79 -12.69
CA LEU A 184 -12.30 -19.13 -13.26
C LEU A 184 -12.08 -19.15 -14.78
N ASP A 185 -12.30 -18.05 -15.45
CA ASP A 185 -12.01 -17.92 -16.88
C ASP A 185 -10.55 -17.57 -17.14
N ILE A 186 -9.97 -16.65 -16.39
CA ILE A 186 -8.58 -16.19 -16.62
C ILE A 186 -7.55 -17.18 -16.09
N GLU A 187 -7.86 -17.94 -15.02
CA GLU A 187 -6.95 -18.91 -14.41
C GLU A 187 -6.53 -20.05 -15.35
N LYS A 188 -7.32 -20.31 -16.39
CA LYS A 188 -7.03 -21.31 -17.43
C LYS A 188 -5.77 -20.98 -18.22
N SER A 189 -5.38 -19.73 -18.24
CA SER A 189 -4.17 -19.25 -18.89
C SER A 189 -2.96 -19.39 -17.97
N GLU A 190 -1.97 -20.17 -18.38
CA GLU A 190 -0.68 -20.26 -17.66
C GLU A 190 0.01 -18.89 -17.60
N ALA A 191 -0.17 -18.05 -18.61
CA ALA A 191 0.41 -16.70 -18.64
C ALA A 191 -0.11 -15.83 -17.48
N PHE A 192 -1.36 -16.01 -17.02
CA PHE A 192 -1.89 -15.32 -15.85
C PHE A 192 -1.02 -15.61 -14.61
N TRP A 193 -0.76 -16.87 -14.32
CA TRP A 193 0.01 -17.31 -13.16
C TRP A 193 1.51 -16.96 -13.26
N ILE A 194 2.11 -17.16 -14.43
CA ILE A 194 3.52 -16.83 -14.69
C ILE A 194 3.77 -15.34 -14.55
N SER A 195 2.79 -14.50 -14.89
CA SER A 195 2.90 -13.04 -14.77
C SER A 195 2.95 -12.54 -13.32
N LEU A 196 2.60 -13.36 -12.33
CA LEU A 196 2.72 -13.06 -10.90
C LEU A 196 4.16 -13.20 -10.38
N GLU A 197 5.05 -13.88 -11.12
CA GLU A 197 6.46 -13.99 -10.77
C GLU A 197 7.15 -12.61 -10.76
N ASP A 198 8.08 -12.38 -9.82
CA ASP A 198 8.72 -11.09 -9.56
C ASP A 198 9.24 -10.36 -10.79
N ARG A 199 9.89 -11.11 -11.71
CA ARG A 199 10.44 -10.55 -12.96
C ARG A 199 9.36 -10.02 -13.91
N HIS A 200 8.17 -10.62 -13.88
CA HIS A 200 7.07 -10.27 -14.78
C HIS A 200 6.20 -9.19 -14.18
N ILE A 201 5.89 -9.29 -12.88
CA ILE A 201 5.08 -8.28 -12.19
C ILE A 201 5.78 -6.92 -12.13
N THR A 202 7.11 -6.91 -11.96
CA THR A 202 7.91 -5.68 -12.06
C THR A 202 7.78 -5.05 -13.44
N ARG A 203 7.88 -5.84 -14.50
CA ARG A 203 7.69 -5.34 -15.88
C ARG A 203 6.28 -4.81 -16.11
N TYR A 204 5.26 -5.55 -15.67
CA TYR A 204 3.86 -5.10 -15.79
C TYR A 204 3.66 -3.73 -15.11
N THR A 205 4.19 -3.57 -13.91
CA THR A 205 4.16 -2.30 -13.17
C THR A 205 4.80 -1.15 -13.97
N TRP A 206 5.93 -1.41 -14.64
CA TRP A 206 6.58 -0.44 -15.53
C TRP A 206 5.71 -0.07 -16.73
N ASP A 207 5.09 -1.05 -17.38
CA ASP A 207 4.24 -0.84 -18.54
C ASP A 207 2.98 -0.05 -18.17
N MET A 208 2.37 -0.34 -17.02
CA MET A 208 1.28 0.45 -16.44
C MET A 208 1.75 1.88 -16.08
N GLY A 209 3.01 2.07 -15.71
CA GLY A 209 3.62 3.36 -15.39
C GLY A 209 3.79 4.33 -16.56
N ARG A 210 3.59 3.91 -17.81
CA ARG A 210 3.73 4.77 -19.00
C ARG A 210 2.64 5.84 -19.12
N PHE A 211 1.54 5.69 -18.43
CA PHE A 211 0.48 6.70 -18.38
C PHE A 211 0.80 7.69 -17.27
N GLU A 212 1.44 8.80 -17.61
CA GLU A 212 1.81 9.86 -16.68
C GLU A 212 0.58 10.49 -16.01
N SER A 213 0.49 10.41 -14.70
CA SER A 213 -0.50 11.15 -13.90
C SER A 213 0.16 12.37 -13.25
N LYS A 214 0.61 13.32 -14.07
CA LYS A 214 1.24 14.55 -13.57
C LYS A 214 0.23 15.42 -12.85
N ARG A 215 0.37 15.54 -11.55
CA ARG A 215 -0.36 16.53 -10.74
C ARG A 215 0.62 17.55 -10.15
N LEU A 216 0.12 18.77 -9.98
CA LEU A 216 0.81 19.80 -9.22
C LEU A 216 0.34 19.71 -7.78
N LEU A 217 1.25 19.35 -6.88
CA LEU A 217 0.96 19.40 -5.44
C LEU A 217 1.37 20.75 -4.86
N SER A 218 0.49 21.31 -4.06
CA SER A 218 0.78 22.45 -3.20
C SER A 218 1.65 22.03 -2.01
N ILE A 219 2.34 22.96 -1.37
CA ILE A 219 3.12 22.69 -0.16
C ILE A 219 2.27 22.00 0.95
N PRO A 220 1.03 22.44 1.23
CA PRO A 220 0.17 21.72 2.18
C PRO A 220 -0.09 20.26 1.79
N GLN A 221 -0.28 19.96 0.49
CA GLN A 221 -0.44 18.57 0.02
C GLN A 221 0.86 17.76 0.15
N LEU A 222 2.02 18.35 -0.14
CA LEU A 222 3.32 17.72 0.11
C LEU A 222 3.54 17.42 1.59
N ARG A 223 3.18 18.36 2.45
CA ARG A 223 3.23 18.19 3.90
C ARG A 223 2.35 17.01 4.36
N GLN A 224 1.13 16.91 3.83
CA GLN A 224 0.20 15.82 4.15
C GLN A 224 0.72 14.47 3.67
N LEU A 225 1.23 14.38 2.44
CA LEU A 225 1.90 13.18 1.91
C LEU A 225 3.08 12.76 2.79
N SER A 226 3.92 13.73 3.19
CA SER A 226 5.08 13.45 4.04
C SER A 226 4.67 12.92 5.42
N LEU A 227 3.52 13.36 5.95
CA LEU A 227 2.95 12.79 7.18
C LEU A 227 2.44 11.36 7.00
N ILE A 228 1.87 11.02 5.85
CA ILE A 228 1.46 9.65 5.54
C ILE A 228 2.70 8.74 5.53
N LEU A 229 3.75 9.14 4.82
CA LEU A 229 5.02 8.40 4.78
C LEU A 229 5.67 8.29 6.18
N ALA A 230 5.68 9.39 6.93
CA ALA A 230 6.19 9.41 8.30
C ALA A 230 5.44 8.43 9.21
N TYR A 231 4.11 8.34 9.07
CA TYR A 231 3.31 7.37 9.79
C TYR A 231 3.75 5.94 9.48
N ILE A 232 3.87 5.59 8.20
CA ILE A 232 4.29 4.24 7.77
C ILE A 232 5.69 3.90 8.33
N VAL A 233 6.63 4.84 8.26
CA VAL A 233 7.99 4.67 8.82
C VAL A 233 7.95 4.45 10.34
N ASP A 234 7.15 5.25 11.04
CA ASP A 234 7.04 5.18 12.50
C ASP A 234 6.41 3.86 12.98
N GLN A 235 5.63 3.18 12.13
CA GLN A 235 5.08 1.85 12.44
C GLN A 235 6.13 0.74 12.42
N LYS A 236 7.23 0.90 11.71
CA LYS A 236 8.30 -0.11 11.66
C LYS A 236 8.98 -0.36 13.01
N SER A 237 8.82 0.57 13.97
CA SER A 237 9.39 0.40 15.31
C SER A 237 8.42 0.88 16.39
N PRO A 238 8.12 0.05 17.40
CA PRO A 238 7.20 0.41 18.48
C PRO A 238 7.67 1.60 19.33
N PHE A 239 8.95 1.97 19.22
CA PHE A 239 9.53 3.12 19.95
C PHE A 239 9.38 4.46 19.24
N THR A 240 8.91 4.47 17.99
CA THR A 240 8.92 5.66 17.13
C THR A 240 7.53 6.23 16.83
N ALA A 241 6.47 5.70 17.44
CA ALA A 241 5.12 6.21 17.23
C ALA A 241 5.05 7.74 17.36
N LEU A 242 4.67 8.44 16.27
CA LEU A 242 4.64 9.89 16.14
C LEU A 242 6.01 10.59 16.31
N HIS A 243 7.13 9.87 16.25
CA HIS A 243 8.47 10.46 16.37
C HIS A 243 8.72 11.43 15.21
N SER A 244 8.55 10.98 13.99
CA SER A 244 8.81 11.77 12.78
C SER A 244 7.94 13.03 12.72
N ALA A 245 6.65 12.92 13.10
CA ALA A 245 5.76 14.06 13.17
C ALA A 245 6.23 15.11 14.23
N ARG A 246 6.66 14.64 15.40
CA ARG A 246 7.17 15.53 16.47
C ARG A 246 8.48 16.23 16.07
N VAL A 247 9.39 15.49 15.42
CA VAL A 247 10.65 16.04 14.90
C VAL A 247 10.38 17.13 13.88
N GLY A 248 9.51 16.90 12.91
CA GLY A 248 9.13 17.91 11.92
C GLY A 248 8.53 19.18 12.54
N CYS A 249 7.57 19.02 13.45
CA CYS A 249 6.98 20.16 14.17
C CYS A 249 8.03 20.96 14.98
N LEU A 250 8.93 20.27 15.68
CA LEU A 250 10.02 20.92 16.41
C LEU A 250 10.99 21.63 15.48
N ALA A 251 11.37 21.01 14.38
CA ALA A 251 12.25 21.59 13.37
C ALA A 251 11.66 22.88 12.78
N ARG A 252 10.37 22.87 12.43
CA ARG A 252 9.63 24.08 12.01
C ARG A 252 9.66 25.18 13.07
N PHE A 253 9.34 24.83 14.31
CA PHE A 253 9.36 25.80 15.42
C PHE A 253 10.74 26.46 15.57
N LEU A 254 11.81 25.66 15.55
CA LEU A 254 13.17 26.18 15.67
C LEU A 254 13.57 27.07 14.48
N ALA A 255 13.17 26.67 13.26
CA ALA A 255 13.38 27.44 12.03
C ALA A 255 12.71 28.84 12.12
N ALA A 256 11.45 28.88 12.55
CA ALA A 256 10.71 30.13 12.75
C ALA A 256 11.39 31.04 13.83
N ARG A 257 11.86 30.44 14.94
CA ARG A 257 12.60 31.17 15.98
C ARG A 257 13.95 31.73 15.51
N ARG A 258 14.52 31.14 14.44
CA ARG A 258 15.75 31.62 13.79
C ARG A 258 15.48 32.68 12.71
N GLY A 259 14.22 33.03 12.48
CA GLY A 259 13.82 34.07 11.53
C GLY A 259 13.79 33.60 10.06
N LEU A 260 13.70 32.28 9.81
CA LEU A 260 13.52 31.75 8.45
C LEU A 260 12.15 32.15 7.92
N SER A 261 12.02 32.24 6.58
CA SER A 261 10.74 32.50 5.93
C SER A 261 9.75 31.33 6.14
N GLU A 262 8.46 31.60 5.99
CA GLU A 262 7.42 30.58 6.14
C GLU A 262 7.66 29.39 5.18
N GLU A 263 8.00 29.66 3.93
CA GLU A 263 8.35 28.62 2.95
C GLU A 263 9.53 27.75 3.39
N GLN A 264 10.55 28.36 3.99
CA GLN A 264 11.70 27.62 4.53
C GLN A 264 11.30 26.77 5.75
N CYS A 265 10.43 27.32 6.62
CA CYS A 265 9.91 26.58 7.77
C CYS A 265 9.10 25.36 7.34
N GLU A 266 8.24 25.46 6.31
CA GLU A 266 7.48 24.36 5.76
C GLU A 266 8.38 23.28 5.16
N LYS A 267 9.40 23.67 4.38
CA LYS A 267 10.38 22.73 3.81
C LYS A 267 11.16 21.96 4.88
N ILE A 268 11.55 22.67 5.96
CA ILE A 268 12.26 22.06 7.10
C ILE A 268 11.33 21.10 7.86
N GLU A 269 10.05 21.43 8.02
CA GLU A 269 9.06 20.54 8.62
C GLU A 269 8.92 19.24 7.81
N ILE A 270 8.76 19.35 6.50
CA ILE A 270 8.67 18.20 5.57
C ILE A 270 9.95 17.35 5.65
N ALA A 271 11.12 17.97 5.63
CA ALA A 271 12.38 17.25 5.81
C ALA A 271 12.46 16.53 7.15
N GLY A 272 11.93 17.13 8.22
CA GLY A 272 11.82 16.50 9.53
C GLY A 272 10.87 15.28 9.54
N PHE A 273 9.77 15.32 8.81
CA PHE A 273 8.87 14.16 8.66
C PHE A 273 9.55 12.99 7.97
N LEU A 274 10.38 13.26 6.97
CA LEU A 274 11.00 12.24 6.10
C LEU A 274 12.39 11.80 6.58
N HIS A 275 12.96 12.41 7.63
CA HIS A 275 14.37 12.23 8.00
C HIS A 275 14.80 10.79 8.30
N ASP A 276 13.85 9.94 8.62
CA ASP A 276 14.07 8.54 9.03
C ASP A 276 13.52 7.51 8.00
N ILE A 277 13.10 7.95 6.80
CA ILE A 277 12.50 7.04 5.80
C ILE A 277 13.43 5.87 5.44
N GLY A 278 14.73 6.08 5.46
CA GLY A 278 15.73 5.02 5.24
C GLY A 278 15.71 3.91 6.29
N LYS A 279 15.06 4.09 7.44
CA LYS A 279 14.87 3.02 8.43
C LYS A 279 13.99 1.88 7.91
N LEU A 280 13.17 2.11 6.90
CA LEU A 280 12.36 1.06 6.26
C LEU A 280 13.23 -0.10 5.75
N ARG A 281 14.47 0.16 5.36
CA ARG A 281 15.43 -0.88 4.91
C ARG A 281 16.21 -1.55 6.03
N MET A 282 16.04 -1.12 7.28
CA MET A 282 16.78 -1.68 8.40
C MET A 282 16.08 -2.94 8.94
N PRO A 283 16.85 -3.97 9.34
CA PRO A 283 16.28 -5.18 9.95
C PRO A 283 15.55 -4.86 11.26
N ASP A 284 14.34 -5.39 11.44
CA ASP A 284 13.51 -5.16 12.64
C ASP A 284 14.23 -5.59 13.91
N ALA A 285 14.95 -6.72 13.88
CA ALA A 285 15.75 -7.22 15.00
C ALA A 285 16.81 -6.22 15.51
N ILE A 286 17.23 -5.26 14.65
CA ILE A 286 18.17 -4.20 15.04
C ILE A 286 17.40 -2.97 15.53
N LEU A 287 16.30 -2.61 14.86
CA LEU A 287 15.46 -1.47 15.23
C LEU A 287 14.79 -1.65 16.58
N GLU A 288 14.33 -2.86 16.89
CA GLU A 288 13.59 -3.21 18.11
C GLU A 288 14.50 -3.60 19.28
N LYS A 289 15.82 -3.66 19.05
CA LYS A 289 16.74 -4.11 20.08
C LYS A 289 16.79 -3.16 21.25
N PRO A 290 16.49 -3.62 22.48
CA PRO A 290 16.62 -2.79 23.67
C PRO A 290 18.11 -2.54 24.00
N GLY A 291 18.48 -1.26 24.20
CA GLY A 291 19.82 -0.86 24.62
C GLY A 291 20.78 -0.51 23.48
N PRO A 292 22.05 -0.31 23.78
CA PRO A 292 23.06 0.14 22.82
C PRO A 292 23.40 -0.96 21.81
N LEU A 293 23.46 -0.60 20.53
CA LEU A 293 23.84 -1.52 19.46
C LEU A 293 25.35 -1.83 19.51
N PRO A 294 25.75 -3.12 19.41
CA PRO A 294 27.14 -3.52 19.17
C PRO A 294 27.71 -2.88 17.90
N PRO A 295 29.06 -2.79 17.76
CA PRO A 295 29.69 -2.14 16.61
C PRO A 295 29.22 -2.68 15.25
N ALA A 296 29.03 -3.99 15.12
CA ALA A 296 28.55 -4.63 13.87
C ALA A 296 27.12 -4.18 13.52
N GLU A 297 26.19 -4.23 14.46
CA GLU A 297 24.80 -3.80 14.25
C GLU A 297 24.70 -2.28 14.02
N ARG A 298 25.55 -1.50 14.71
CA ARG A 298 25.65 -0.06 14.45
C ARG A 298 26.14 0.22 13.04
N ALA A 299 27.02 -0.61 12.46
CA ALA A 299 27.46 -0.48 11.08
C ALA A 299 26.31 -0.75 10.09
N ILE A 300 25.42 -1.70 10.40
CA ILE A 300 24.21 -1.98 9.62
C ILE A 300 23.20 -0.82 9.72
N MET A 301 23.07 -0.19 10.88
CA MET A 301 22.14 0.93 11.08
C MET A 301 22.59 2.23 10.40
N ARG A 302 23.91 2.48 10.28
CA ARG A 302 24.44 3.76 9.71
C ARG A 302 23.92 4.14 8.33
N PRO A 303 23.71 3.19 7.38
CA PRO A 303 23.23 3.54 6.04
C PRO A 303 21.85 4.20 6.00
N HIS A 304 21.00 4.08 7.05
CA HIS A 304 19.65 4.63 6.99
C HIS A 304 19.63 6.13 6.61
N SER A 305 20.58 6.93 7.11
CA SER A 305 20.65 8.36 6.76
C SER A 305 21.06 8.64 5.30
N TYR A 306 21.74 7.70 4.65
CA TYR A 306 22.06 7.76 3.22
C TYR A 306 20.87 7.32 2.36
N GLU A 307 20.13 6.32 2.86
CA GLU A 307 18.92 5.80 2.20
C GLU A 307 17.74 6.79 2.28
N THR A 308 17.76 7.73 3.24
CA THR A 308 16.81 8.85 3.34
C THR A 308 17.05 9.91 2.27
#